data_0e25de3086020c7e006bc5b33af24714
#
_entry.id   0e25de3086020c7e006bc5b33af24714
#
_cell.length_a   1.000
_cell.length_b   1.000
_cell.length_c   1.000
_cell.angle_alpha   90.00
_cell.angle_beta   90.00
_cell.angle_gamma   90.00
#
_symmetry.space_group_name_H-M   'P 1'
#
loop_
_entity.id
_entity.type
_entity.pdbx_description
1 polymer ?
#
loop_
_entity_poly.entity_id
_entity_poly.type
_entity_poly.pdbx_seq_one_letter_code
_entity_poly.pdbx_strand_id
1 'polypeptide(L)'
;MLVITTTDDSGDSRTRRLARLDSDGRIYVSAHHWPRAWYRRAIDNPEVRVEIDGVESDFVAVPVTGEEFGRVAAEFPLPLPVRFLMGFPPPREILRLDPAT
;
A
#
# COMPACT_ATOMS: atom_id res chain seq x y z
N MET A 1 -8.68 1.41 8.83
CA MET A 1 -7.69 0.37 8.53
C MET A 1 -8.25 -0.66 7.58
N LEU A 2 -7.39 -1.33 6.84
CA LEU A 2 -7.78 -2.41 5.97
C LEU A 2 -6.85 -3.61 6.17
N VAL A 3 -7.27 -4.77 5.67
CA VAL A 3 -6.42 -5.96 5.66
C VAL A 3 -6.20 -6.35 4.20
N ILE A 4 -4.93 -6.40 3.79
CA ILE A 4 -4.58 -6.81 2.44
C ILE A 4 -4.07 -8.26 2.47
N THR A 5 -4.51 -9.06 1.51
CA THR A 5 -4.03 -10.42 1.31
C THR A 5 -3.27 -10.45 -0.02
N THR A 6 -1.99 -10.76 0.06
CA THR A 6 -1.13 -10.87 -1.11
C THR A 6 -0.71 -12.32 -1.30
N THR A 7 -0.43 -12.70 -2.54
CA THR A 7 -0.08 -14.07 -2.89
C THR A 7 1.31 -14.08 -3.54
N ASP A 8 2.14 -15.04 -3.17
CA ASP A 8 3.45 -15.19 -3.77
C ASP A 8 3.39 -16.11 -5.00
N ASP A 9 4.54 -16.30 -5.66
CA ASP A 9 4.61 -17.09 -6.89
C ASP A 9 4.31 -18.57 -6.68
N SER A 10 4.41 -19.06 -5.44
CA SER A 10 4.08 -20.45 -5.12
C SER A 10 2.62 -20.65 -4.77
N GLY A 11 1.81 -19.57 -4.73
CA GLY A 11 0.41 -19.63 -4.39
C GLY A 11 0.11 -19.44 -2.91
N ASP A 12 1.13 -19.23 -2.08
CA ASP A 12 0.92 -18.97 -0.65
C ASP A 12 0.42 -17.55 -0.44
N SER A 13 -0.57 -17.41 0.42
CA SER A 13 -1.17 -16.12 0.75
C SER A 13 -0.72 -15.62 2.11
N ARG A 14 -0.56 -14.31 2.21
CA ARG A 14 -0.21 -13.63 3.47
C ARG A 14 -1.10 -12.43 3.66
N THR A 15 -1.50 -12.19 4.88
CA THR A 15 -2.35 -11.03 5.23
C THR A 15 -1.56 -10.02 6.02
N ARG A 16 -1.92 -8.74 5.84
CA ARG A 16 -1.31 -7.66 6.60
C ARG A 16 -2.32 -6.54 6.82
N ARG A 17 -2.33 -6.01 8.03
CA ARG A 17 -3.16 -4.87 8.38
C ARG A 17 -2.42 -3.59 8.04
N LEU A 18 -3.07 -2.71 7.30
CA LEU A 18 -2.46 -1.46 6.83
C LEU A 18 -3.38 -0.29 7.11
N ALA A 19 -2.80 0.89 7.22
CA ALA A 19 -3.57 2.12 7.30
C ALA A 19 -4.19 2.40 5.92
N ARG A 20 -5.49 2.68 5.91
CA ARG A 20 -6.19 3.09 4.69
C ARG A 20 -6.00 4.58 4.48
N LEU A 21 -5.55 4.94 3.29
CA LEU A 21 -5.38 6.34 2.91
C LEU A 21 -6.35 6.64 1.78
N ASP A 22 -7.23 7.61 1.99
CA ASP A 22 -8.23 7.99 0.99
C ASP A 22 -7.86 9.33 0.37
N SER A 23 -7.80 9.38 -0.95
CA SER A 23 -7.49 10.60 -1.68
C SER A 23 -8.20 10.56 -3.03
N ASP A 24 -8.94 11.61 -3.35
CA ASP A 24 -9.60 11.80 -4.65
C ASP A 24 -10.46 10.59 -5.04
N GLY A 25 -11.20 10.04 -4.07
CA GLY A 25 -12.10 8.91 -4.31
C GLY A 25 -11.40 7.57 -4.48
N ARG A 26 -10.10 7.50 -4.24
CA ARG A 26 -9.31 6.28 -4.39
C ARG A 26 -8.66 5.89 -3.07
N ILE A 27 -8.32 4.61 -2.98
CA ILE A 27 -7.69 4.04 -1.78
C ILE A 27 -6.22 3.81 -2.05
N TYR A 28 -5.40 4.22 -1.10
CA TYR A 28 -3.95 4.04 -1.18
C TYR A 28 -3.43 3.37 0.08
N VAL A 29 -2.33 2.66 -0.05
CA VAL A 29 -1.59 2.11 1.08
C VAL A 29 -0.12 2.45 0.89
N SER A 30 0.59 2.59 2.01
CA SER A 30 1.96 3.05 2.01
C SER A 30 2.88 1.93 2.53
N ALA A 31 3.98 1.69 1.84
CA ALA A 31 5.04 0.80 2.29
C ALA A 31 6.23 1.65 2.70
N HIS A 32 6.69 1.45 3.93
CA HIS A 32 7.85 2.14 4.44
C HIS A 32 9.10 1.29 4.22
N HIS A 33 10.25 1.85 4.58
CA HIS A 33 11.53 1.18 4.39
C HIS A 33 11.52 -0.28 4.87
N TRP A 34 10.73 -0.61 5.90
CA TRP A 34 10.90 -1.89 6.56
C TRP A 34 9.70 -2.28 7.42
N PRO A 35 9.24 -3.54 7.39
CA PRO A 35 9.50 -4.56 6.36
C PRO A 35 8.63 -4.35 5.14
N ARG A 36 9.09 -4.82 3.97
CA ARG A 36 8.42 -4.58 2.70
C ARG A 36 8.01 -5.84 1.93
N ALA A 37 7.97 -6.97 2.61
CA ALA A 37 7.65 -8.23 1.94
C ALA A 37 6.27 -8.21 1.27
N TRP A 38 5.24 -7.66 1.94
CA TRP A 38 3.90 -7.56 1.37
C TRP A 38 3.88 -6.70 0.11
N TYR A 39 4.68 -5.63 0.09
CA TYR A 39 4.76 -4.73 -1.05
C TYR A 39 5.31 -5.46 -2.27
N ARG A 40 6.39 -6.22 -2.07
CA ARG A 40 6.99 -6.99 -3.17
C ARG A 40 6.04 -8.03 -3.72
N ARG A 41 5.30 -8.71 -2.84
CA ARG A 41 4.30 -9.69 -3.28
C ARG A 41 3.20 -9.01 -4.09
N ALA A 42 2.77 -7.81 -3.68
CA ALA A 42 1.75 -7.07 -4.41
C ALA A 42 2.24 -6.56 -5.76
N ILE A 43 3.53 -6.25 -5.89
CA ILE A 43 4.12 -5.87 -7.17
C ILE A 43 4.19 -7.08 -8.12
N ASP A 44 4.65 -8.21 -7.60
CA ASP A 44 4.81 -9.42 -8.41
C ASP A 44 3.47 -10.04 -8.80
N ASN A 45 2.48 -9.94 -7.92
CA ASN A 45 1.13 -10.47 -8.13
C ASN A 45 0.12 -9.39 -7.75
N PRO A 46 -0.23 -8.48 -8.70
CA PRO A 46 -1.04 -7.31 -8.40
C PRO A 46 -2.50 -7.58 -8.04
N GLU A 47 -3.02 -8.76 -8.36
CA GLU A 47 -4.36 -9.14 -7.94
C GLU A 47 -4.34 -9.45 -6.45
N VAL A 48 -4.97 -8.60 -5.65
CA VAL A 48 -4.95 -8.71 -4.20
C VAL A 48 -6.37 -8.69 -3.65
N ARG A 49 -6.55 -9.23 -2.46
CA ARG A 49 -7.81 -9.13 -1.73
C ARG A 49 -7.68 -8.10 -0.63
N VAL A 50 -8.73 -7.31 -0.45
CA VAL A 50 -8.73 -6.28 0.58
C VAL A 50 -10.03 -6.37 1.37
N GLU A 51 -9.91 -6.43 2.69
CA GLU A 51 -11.04 -6.39 3.60
C GLU A 51 -11.14 -4.98 4.19
N ILE A 52 -12.30 -4.37 4.01
CA ILE A 52 -12.63 -3.05 4.55
C ILE A 52 -13.96 -3.16 5.26
N ASP A 53 -13.99 -2.84 6.55
CA ASP A 53 -15.20 -2.88 7.38
C ASP A 53 -15.90 -4.26 7.32
N GLY A 54 -15.09 -5.32 7.30
CA GLY A 54 -15.60 -6.69 7.28
C GLY A 54 -16.01 -7.21 5.90
N VAL A 55 -15.88 -6.41 4.86
CA VAL A 55 -16.21 -6.80 3.49
C VAL A 55 -14.94 -7.03 2.69
N GLU A 56 -14.76 -8.25 2.18
CA GLU A 56 -13.61 -8.62 1.38
C GLU A 56 -13.93 -8.49 -0.10
N SER A 57 -13.05 -7.84 -0.86
CA SER A 57 -13.23 -7.62 -2.30
C SER A 57 -11.90 -7.76 -3.01
N ASP A 58 -11.98 -7.97 -4.33
CA ASP A 58 -10.79 -8.08 -5.17
C ASP A 58 -10.37 -6.70 -5.68
N PHE A 59 -9.08 -6.43 -5.59
CA PHE A 59 -8.48 -5.18 -6.06
C PHE A 59 -7.25 -5.47 -6.89
N VAL A 60 -6.82 -4.48 -7.65
CA VAL A 60 -5.55 -4.52 -8.37
C VAL A 60 -4.64 -3.47 -7.75
N ALA A 61 -3.44 -3.90 -7.33
CA ALA A 61 -2.45 -3.00 -6.76
C ALA A 61 -1.67 -2.32 -7.88
N VAL A 62 -1.64 -0.98 -7.87
CA VAL A 62 -0.96 -0.20 -8.89
C VAL A 62 0.10 0.67 -8.22
N PRO A 63 1.38 0.54 -8.61
CA PRO A 63 2.42 1.42 -8.08
C PRO A 63 2.15 2.87 -8.44
N VAL A 64 2.27 3.76 -7.47
CA VAL A 64 2.02 5.18 -7.66
C VAL A 64 3.34 5.88 -7.89
N THR A 65 3.40 6.69 -8.96
CA THR A 65 4.63 7.41 -9.36
C THR A 65 4.29 8.83 -9.77
N GLY A 66 5.33 9.65 -9.96
CA GLY A 66 5.20 10.99 -10.53
C GLY A 66 4.37 11.94 -9.67
N GLU A 67 3.51 12.70 -10.32
CA GLU A 67 2.69 13.71 -9.65
C GLU A 67 1.71 13.10 -8.65
N GLU A 68 1.16 11.95 -8.99
CA GLU A 68 0.25 11.25 -8.07
C GLU A 68 0.96 10.87 -6.77
N PHE A 69 2.18 10.37 -6.87
CA PHE A 69 2.98 10.05 -5.70
C PHE A 69 3.23 11.30 -4.84
N GLY A 70 3.64 12.39 -5.48
CA GLY A 70 3.89 13.64 -4.77
C GLY A 70 2.65 14.17 -4.06
N ARG A 71 1.49 14.11 -4.71
CA ARG A 71 0.24 14.57 -4.13
C ARG A 71 -0.16 13.73 -2.92
N VAL A 72 -0.16 12.42 -3.06
CA VAL A 72 -0.56 11.53 -1.97
C VAL A 72 0.43 11.60 -0.82
N ALA A 73 1.72 11.63 -1.10
CA ALA A 73 2.74 11.73 -0.07
C ALA A 73 2.61 13.04 0.73
N ALA A 74 2.22 14.13 0.06
CA ALA A 74 2.02 15.41 0.74
C ALA A 74 0.76 15.39 1.62
N GLU A 75 -0.29 14.70 1.20
CA GLU A 75 -1.52 14.58 1.98
C GLU A 75 -1.34 13.72 3.23
N PHE A 76 -0.43 12.75 3.18
CA PHE A 76 -0.21 11.81 4.28
C PHE A 76 1.28 11.76 4.64
N PRO A 77 1.81 12.86 5.20
CA PRO A 77 3.24 12.92 5.52
C PRO A 77 3.58 12.01 6.69
N LEU A 78 4.81 11.48 6.66
CA LEU A 78 5.32 10.70 7.78
C LEU A 78 5.63 11.61 8.96
N PRO A 79 5.37 11.17 10.22
CA PRO A 79 5.78 11.95 11.40
C PRO A 79 7.29 12.19 11.41
N LEU A 80 7.71 13.35 11.92
CA LEU A 80 9.12 13.71 11.99
C LEU A 80 10.02 12.64 12.64
N PRO A 81 9.64 12.06 13.80
CA PRO A 81 10.47 11.01 14.38
C PRO A 81 10.67 9.80 13.47
N VAL A 82 9.62 9.39 12.75
CA VAL A 82 9.72 8.28 11.81
C VAL A 82 10.63 8.66 10.64
N ARG A 83 10.48 9.88 10.11
CA ARG A 83 11.31 10.36 9.02
C ARG A 83 12.78 10.41 9.41
N PHE A 84 13.06 10.85 10.62
CA PHE A 84 14.41 10.93 11.15
C PHE A 84 15.05 9.54 11.27
N LEU A 85 14.30 8.56 11.79
CA LEU A 85 14.78 7.19 11.97
C LEU A 85 14.99 6.46 10.66
N MET A 86 14.22 6.79 9.63
CA MET A 86 14.29 6.11 8.33
C MET A 86 15.28 6.73 7.37
N GLY A 87 15.93 7.82 7.78
CA GLY A 87 16.83 8.58 6.90
C GLY A 87 16.10 9.72 6.21
N PHE A 88 16.85 10.51 5.45
CA PHE A 88 16.28 11.70 4.82
C PHE A 88 16.78 11.82 3.38
N PRO A 89 15.88 11.81 2.36
CA PRO A 89 14.44 11.60 2.50
C PRO A 89 14.13 10.16 2.87
N PRO A 90 13.06 9.90 3.67
CA PRO A 90 12.72 8.54 4.06
C PRO A 90 12.24 7.73 2.85
N PRO A 91 12.72 6.49 2.69
CA PRO A 91 12.21 5.61 1.64
C PRO A 91 10.72 5.33 1.86
N ARG A 92 9.94 5.48 0.80
CA ARG A 92 8.49 5.25 0.86
C ARG A 92 7.98 4.87 -0.51
N GLU A 93 7.14 3.84 -0.54
CA GLU A 93 6.42 3.46 -1.75
C GLU A 93 4.93 3.53 -1.47
N ILE A 94 4.14 3.84 -2.48
CA ILE A 94 2.70 3.96 -2.36
C ILE A 94 2.06 3.09 -3.44
N LEU A 95 1.05 2.32 -3.03
CA LEU A 95 0.23 1.55 -3.96
C LEU A 95 -1.18 2.13 -3.96
N ARG A 96 -1.76 2.24 -5.14
CA ARG A 96 -3.18 2.53 -5.30
C ARG A 96 -3.90 1.20 -5.43
N LEU A 97 -5.02 1.06 -4.72
CA LEU A 97 -5.84 -0.14 -4.79
C LEU A 97 -7.07 0.17 -5.63
N ASP A 98 -7.06 -0.32 -6.87
CA ASP A 98 -8.18 -0.12 -7.79
C ASP A 98 -9.12 -1.34 -7.72
N PRO A 99 -10.44 -1.13 -7.66
CA PRO A 99 -11.38 -2.26 -7.73
C PRO A 99 -11.13 -3.11 -8.96
N ALA A 100 -11.18 -4.43 -8.81
CA ALA A 100 -10.84 -5.35 -9.89
C ALA A 100 -11.90 -5.43 -10.99
N THR A 101 -13.05 -4.83 -10.80
CA THR A 101 -14.14 -4.86 -11.79
C THR A 101 -14.56 -3.47 -12.19
#